data_c0719d2b8ec04d82a49bd3107d76968a
#
_entry.id   c0719d2b8ec04d82a49bd3107d76968a
#
_cell.length_a   1.000
_cell.length_b   1.000
_cell.length_c   1.000
_cell.angle_alpha   90.00
_cell.angle_beta   90.00
_cell.angle_gamma   90.00
#
_symmetry.space_group_name_H-M   'P 1'
#
loop_
_entity.id
_entity.type
_entity.pdbx_description
1 polymer ?
#
loop_
_entity_poly.entity_id
_entity_poly.type
_entity_poly.pdbx_seq_one_letter_code
_entity_poly.pdbx_strand_id
1 'polypeptide(L)'
;MHARVSTYQASDPEGLMEGFRSVSDSLEATDGFSHAYLMVDRDSGKAMSITIWDSEAALMTSVSQADELRKRATQPSATTIESVQHYEIPMIVGTPARA
;
A
#
# COMPACT_ATOMS: atom_id res chain seq x y z
N MET A 1 15.10 -6.13 1.74
CA MET A 1 13.89 -5.35 1.49
C MET A 1 12.75 -5.86 2.35
N HIS A 2 11.84 -4.99 2.70
CA HIS A 2 10.70 -5.32 3.55
C HIS A 2 9.43 -4.78 2.92
N ALA A 3 8.29 -5.39 3.24
CA ALA A 3 7.00 -5.01 2.68
C ALA A 3 5.97 -4.82 3.77
N ARG A 4 5.11 -3.81 3.58
CA ARG A 4 3.85 -3.69 4.32
C ARG A 4 2.73 -4.11 3.39
N VAL A 5 1.93 -5.07 3.85
CA VAL A 5 0.79 -5.58 3.09
C VAL A 5 -0.49 -5.23 3.85
N SER A 6 -1.34 -4.44 3.21
CA SER A 6 -2.64 -4.04 3.76
C SER A 6 -3.73 -4.62 2.90
N THR A 7 -4.75 -5.22 3.52
CA THR A 7 -5.88 -5.80 2.80
C THR A 7 -7.14 -5.02 3.08
N TYR A 8 -8.02 -4.95 2.08
CA TYR A 8 -9.21 -4.10 2.11
C TYR A 8 -10.43 -4.81 1.54
N GLN A 9 -11.59 -4.36 1.96
CA GLN A 9 -12.86 -4.65 1.30
C GLN A 9 -13.41 -3.34 0.78
N ALA A 10 -13.51 -3.21 -0.53
CA ALA A 10 -13.95 -1.98 -1.19
C ALA A 10 -15.33 -2.18 -1.82
N SER A 11 -16.29 -1.37 -1.40
CA SER A 11 -17.59 -1.30 -2.07
C SER A 11 -17.53 -0.41 -3.32
N ASP A 12 -16.49 0.44 -3.40
CA ASP A 12 -16.23 1.33 -4.52
C ASP A 12 -14.75 1.22 -4.92
N PRO A 13 -14.36 0.21 -5.73
CA PRO A 13 -12.97 0.02 -6.13
C PRO A 13 -12.37 1.24 -6.85
N GLU A 14 -13.13 1.93 -7.68
CA GLU A 14 -12.64 3.13 -8.36
C GLU A 14 -12.33 4.25 -7.37
N GLY A 15 -13.19 4.44 -6.37
CA GLY A 15 -12.96 5.41 -5.30
C GLY A 15 -11.71 5.07 -4.48
N LEU A 16 -11.47 3.80 -4.21
CA LEU A 16 -10.25 3.35 -3.54
C LEU A 16 -9.01 3.69 -4.37
N MET A 17 -9.05 3.44 -5.66
CA MET A 17 -7.94 3.75 -6.56
C MET A 17 -7.63 5.25 -6.58
N GLU A 18 -8.66 6.09 -6.64
CA GLU A 18 -8.51 7.54 -6.56
C GLU A 18 -7.92 7.97 -5.21
N GLY A 19 -8.36 7.34 -4.13
CA GLY A 19 -7.81 7.60 -2.80
C GLY A 19 -6.31 7.33 -2.74
N PHE A 20 -5.87 6.20 -3.28
CA PHE A 20 -4.45 5.88 -3.34
C PHE A 20 -3.68 6.84 -4.24
N ARG A 21 -4.25 7.22 -5.37
CA ARG A 21 -3.63 8.20 -6.26
C ARG A 21 -3.40 9.53 -5.55
N SER A 22 -4.35 9.95 -4.70
CA SER A 22 -4.25 11.21 -3.98
C SER A 22 -3.13 11.25 -2.93
N VAL A 23 -2.66 10.09 -2.45
CA VAL A 23 -1.60 10.01 -1.43
C VAL A 23 -0.25 9.56 -2.01
N SER A 24 -0.18 9.25 -3.31
CA SER A 24 1.02 8.68 -3.91
C SER A 24 2.24 9.57 -3.81
N ASP A 25 2.09 10.89 -3.97
CA ASP A 25 3.22 11.82 -3.88
C ASP A 25 3.82 11.83 -2.46
N SER A 26 2.95 11.81 -1.44
CA SER A 26 3.41 11.75 -0.05
C SER A 26 4.13 10.44 0.25
N LEU A 27 3.65 9.34 -0.32
CA LEU A 27 4.28 8.03 -0.16
C LEU A 27 5.66 8.02 -0.82
N GLU A 28 5.76 8.51 -2.06
CA GLU A 28 7.02 8.59 -2.80
C GLU A 28 8.07 9.46 -2.09
N ALA A 29 7.63 10.48 -1.37
CA ALA A 29 8.52 11.38 -0.64
C ALA A 29 9.02 10.80 0.68
N THR A 30 8.54 9.62 1.10
CA THR A 30 8.94 9.02 2.38
C THR A 30 10.29 8.33 2.25
N ASP A 31 11.20 8.62 3.19
CA ASP A 31 12.54 8.04 3.20
C ASP A 31 12.50 6.51 3.24
N GLY A 32 13.28 5.89 2.37
CA GLY A 32 13.40 4.43 2.28
C GLY A 32 12.27 3.74 1.53
N PHE A 33 11.30 4.50 1.02
CA PHE A 33 10.27 3.94 0.15
C PHE A 33 10.87 3.56 -1.20
N SER A 34 10.55 2.36 -1.69
CA SER A 34 11.01 1.89 -2.99
C SER A 34 9.91 2.01 -4.04
N HIS A 35 8.85 1.23 -3.90
CA HIS A 35 7.73 1.24 -4.83
C HIS A 35 6.52 0.59 -4.18
N ALA A 36 5.38 0.66 -4.83
CA ALA A 36 4.14 0.11 -4.30
C ALA A 36 3.24 -0.42 -5.40
N TYR A 37 2.35 -1.31 -5.02
CA TYR A 37 1.28 -1.82 -5.86
C TYR A 37 -0.04 -1.71 -5.13
N LEU A 38 -1.09 -1.38 -5.87
CA LEU A 38 -2.47 -1.58 -5.43
C LEU A 38 -3.09 -2.61 -6.35
N MET A 39 -3.56 -3.71 -5.78
CA MET A 39 -4.21 -4.78 -6.52
C MET A 39 -5.69 -4.79 -6.14
N VAL A 40 -6.56 -4.91 -7.13
CA VAL A 40 -8.01 -4.87 -6.91
C VAL A 40 -8.68 -5.97 -7.72
N ASP A 41 -9.52 -6.75 -7.04
CA ASP A 41 -10.48 -7.63 -7.69
C ASP A 41 -11.81 -6.87 -7.78
N ARG A 42 -12.14 -6.40 -8.97
CA ARG A 42 -13.32 -5.55 -9.17
C ARG A 42 -14.63 -6.27 -8.90
N ASP A 43 -14.64 -7.59 -9.09
CA ASP A 43 -15.87 -8.37 -8.90
C ASP A 43 -16.21 -8.57 -7.43
N SER A 44 -15.21 -8.90 -6.60
CA SER A 44 -15.43 -9.16 -5.18
C SER A 44 -15.26 -7.91 -4.30
N GLY A 45 -14.57 -6.88 -4.81
CA GLY A 45 -14.19 -5.71 -4.03
C GLY A 45 -13.00 -5.95 -3.13
N LYS A 46 -12.38 -7.13 -3.17
CA LYS A 46 -11.15 -7.39 -2.42
C LYS A 46 -9.99 -6.60 -3.02
N ALA A 47 -9.21 -5.99 -2.16
CA ALA A 47 -8.05 -5.22 -2.59
C ALA A 47 -6.88 -5.40 -1.63
N MET A 48 -5.69 -5.11 -2.13
CA MET A 48 -4.47 -5.24 -1.35
C MET A 48 -3.48 -4.18 -1.80
N SER A 49 -2.88 -3.47 -0.86
CA SER A 49 -1.75 -2.61 -1.17
C SER A 49 -0.47 -3.23 -0.62
N ILE A 50 0.59 -3.19 -1.42
CA ILE A 50 1.92 -3.66 -1.04
C ILE A 50 2.86 -2.49 -1.21
N THR A 51 3.45 -2.00 -0.11
CA THR A 51 4.49 -0.98 -0.16
C THR A 51 5.83 -1.64 0.15
N ILE A 52 6.83 -1.38 -0.69
CA ILE A 52 8.15 -2.00 -0.60
C ILE A 52 9.13 -0.95 -0.07
N TRP A 53 9.92 -1.36 0.93
CA TRP A 53 10.85 -0.50 1.67
C TRP A 53 12.27 -1.04 1.59
N ASP A 54 13.24 -0.14 1.52
CA ASP A 54 14.66 -0.52 1.37
C ASP A 54 15.19 -1.29 2.58
N SER A 55 14.63 -1.02 3.78
CA SER A 55 15.08 -1.64 5.01
C SER A 55 13.93 -1.81 6.00
N GLU A 56 14.12 -2.68 6.99
CA GLU A 56 13.19 -2.82 8.12
C GLU A 56 13.08 -1.52 8.89
N ALA A 57 14.21 -0.82 9.10
CA ALA A 57 14.22 0.46 9.82
C ALA A 57 13.35 1.50 9.12
N ALA A 58 13.43 1.62 7.80
CA ALA A 58 12.61 2.55 7.03
C ALA A 58 11.13 2.19 7.13
N LEU A 59 10.80 0.91 7.03
CA LEU A 59 9.43 0.42 7.18
C LEU A 59 8.87 0.77 8.55
N MET A 60 9.61 0.50 9.61
CA MET A 60 9.16 0.75 10.99
C MET A 60 9.06 2.23 11.30
N THR A 61 9.97 3.06 10.79
CA THR A 61 9.92 4.51 10.97
C THR A 61 8.68 5.11 10.28
N SER A 62 8.22 4.52 9.20
CA SER A 62 7.09 5.02 8.41
C SER A 62 5.71 4.65 8.98
N VAL A 63 5.62 3.85 10.05
CA VAL A 63 4.34 3.28 10.51
C VAL A 63 3.27 4.35 10.73
N SER A 64 3.56 5.40 11.48
CA SER A 64 2.57 6.44 11.78
C SER A 64 2.10 7.18 10.53
N GLN A 65 3.05 7.53 9.65
CA GLN A 65 2.72 8.20 8.39
C GLN A 65 1.92 7.28 7.47
N ALA A 66 2.30 6.02 7.39
CA ALA A 66 1.58 5.03 6.56
C ALA A 66 0.14 4.84 7.04
N ASP A 67 -0.08 4.82 8.37
CA ASP A 67 -1.43 4.74 8.92
C ASP A 67 -2.28 5.94 8.50
N GLU A 68 -1.72 7.14 8.57
CA GLU A 68 -2.41 8.37 8.14
C GLU A 68 -2.73 8.34 6.65
N LEU A 69 -1.76 7.98 5.82
CA LEU A 69 -1.97 7.91 4.38
C LEU A 69 -3.03 6.88 4.01
N ARG A 70 -3.03 5.74 4.69
CA ARG A 70 -4.02 4.68 4.47
C ARG A 70 -5.42 5.16 4.82
N LYS A 71 -5.59 5.85 5.94
CA LYS A 71 -6.88 6.43 6.32
C LYS A 71 -7.36 7.43 5.28
N ARG A 72 -6.48 8.32 4.85
CA ARG A 72 -6.81 9.33 3.83
C ARG A 72 -7.19 8.70 2.50
N ALA A 73 -6.55 7.59 2.15
CA ALA A 73 -6.83 6.87 0.90
C ALA A 73 -8.16 6.11 0.95
N THR A 74 -8.56 5.60 2.12
CA THR A 74 -9.71 4.71 2.25
C THR A 74 -11.00 5.40 2.67
N GLN A 75 -10.93 6.51 3.42
CA GLN A 75 -12.11 7.20 3.94
C GLN A 75 -13.09 7.68 2.87
N PRO A 76 -12.64 8.34 1.77
CA PRO A 76 -13.58 8.88 0.80
C PRO A 76 -14.46 7.82 0.12
N SER A 77 -13.97 6.59 0.00
CA SER A 77 -14.72 5.49 -0.63
C SER A 77 -15.36 4.56 0.39
N ALA A 78 -15.27 4.89 1.69
CA ALA A 78 -15.76 4.04 2.78
C ALA A 78 -15.20 2.61 2.72
N THR A 79 -13.96 2.45 2.24
CA THR A 79 -13.29 1.16 2.17
C THR A 79 -12.92 0.67 3.55
N THR A 80 -13.20 -0.61 3.84
CA THR A 80 -12.82 -1.23 5.10
C THR A 80 -11.38 -1.73 5.04
N ILE A 81 -10.57 -1.36 6.04
CA ILE A 81 -9.22 -1.89 6.21
C ILE A 81 -9.34 -3.17 7.02
N GLU A 82 -8.98 -4.32 6.44
CA GLU A 82 -9.13 -5.61 7.09
C GLU A 82 -7.88 -6.04 7.85
N SER A 83 -6.70 -5.80 7.30
CA SER A 83 -5.44 -6.17 7.96
C SER A 83 -4.29 -5.31 7.47
N VAL A 84 -3.25 -5.20 8.31
CA VAL A 84 -1.98 -4.59 7.98
C VAL A 84 -0.89 -5.49 8.55
N GLN A 85 0.00 -6.01 7.70
CA GLN A 85 1.05 -6.93 8.11
C GLN A 85 2.38 -6.53 7.48
N HIS A 86 3.47 -6.87 8.16
CA HIS A 86 4.83 -6.59 7.72
C HIS A 86 5.55 -7.89 7.40
N TYR A 87 6.34 -7.89 6.32
CA TYR A 87 7.07 -9.06 5.87
C TYR A 87 8.47 -8.70 5.45
N GLU A 88 9.41 -9.61 5.67
CA GLU A 88 10.71 -9.58 5.00
C GLU A 88 10.55 -10.10 3.58
N ILE A 89 11.29 -9.54 2.63
CA ILE A 89 11.38 -10.07 1.26
C ILE A 89 12.74 -10.74 1.11
N PRO A 90 12.83 -12.06 1.33
CA PRO A 90 14.11 -12.76 1.27
C PRO A 90 14.55 -13.05 -0.16
N MET A 91 13.63 -13.01 -1.13
CA MET A 91 13.93 -13.40 -2.49
C MET A 91 13.04 -12.67 -3.49
N ILE A 92 13.64 -12.26 -4.60
CA ILE A 92 12.93 -11.73 -5.75
C ILE A 92 13.28 -12.60 -6.93
N VAL A 93 12.26 -13.16 -7.58
CA VAL A 93 12.45 -13.97 -8.79
C VAL A 93 12.01 -13.14 -9.99
N GLY A 94 12.89 -13.01 -10.96
CA GLY A 94 12.66 -12.17 -12.13
C GLY A 94 12.98 -10.69 -11.84
N THR A 95 12.82 -9.86 -12.86
CA THR A 95 13.02 -8.41 -12.76
C THR A 95 11.67 -7.74 -12.70
N PRO A 96 11.40 -6.90 -11.65
CA PRO A 96 10.14 -6.17 -11.60
C PRO A 96 9.95 -5.31 -12.84
N ALA A 97 8.70 -5.28 -13.35
CA ALA A 97 8.35 -4.46 -14.49
C ALA A 97 8.51 -2.99 -14.13
N ARG A 98 8.97 -2.19 -15.09
CA ARG A 98 9.04 -0.74 -14.93
C ARG A 98 7.77 -0.11 -15.48
N ALA A 99 7.28 0.85 -14.76
CA ALA A 99 6.16 1.64 -15.23
C ALA A 99 6.59 2.54 -16.38
#